data_ac42a48bd0cb95b384ca4d36513728c3
#
_entry.id   ac42a48bd0cb95b384ca4d36513728c3
#
_cell.length_a   1.000
_cell.length_b   1.000
_cell.length_c   1.000
_cell.angle_alpha   90.00
_cell.angle_beta   90.00
_cell.angle_gamma   90.00
#
_symmetry.space_group_name_H-M   'P 1'
#
loop_
_entity.id
_entity.type
_entity.pdbx_description
1 polymer ?
#
loop_
_entity_poly.entity_id
_entity_poly.type
_entity_poly.pdbx_seq_one_letter_code
_entity_poly.pdbx_strand_id
1 'polypeptide(L)'
;MAKQSEQILEEQLIVQLQKLGYTYVQIDGEVDLLFNLKRQLEKHNHSALKRTGEELFSVTEFERVLNILNKGSVFEKGKTLRQKQHILRDNGDNLYFEFLNIEHWCQNQYQVTNQVSQEGKYKNRYDVTILINGLPLVQIELKRRGLELKEAFNQVNRYQRHSFSSNAALFQYVQIFIISNGVNTKYYANNKDQSFKQTFYWTDIENKRLSNILNGFTDAFLEPCHLSKMICKYVVLNETYKIPMVLRPYQFYAVEALIERVKSQGLATQPKNGYIWHTT
;
A
#
# COMPACT_ATOMS: atom_id res chain seq x y z
N MET A 1 -26.49 2.80 22.51
CA MET A 1 -25.96 2.26 21.27
C MET A 1 -25.00 1.12 21.62
N ALA A 2 -25.22 -0.09 21.06
CA ALA A 2 -24.31 -1.22 21.29
C ALA A 2 -22.89 -0.86 20.79
N LYS A 3 -21.87 -1.18 21.60
CA LYS A 3 -20.48 -1.00 21.18
C LYS A 3 -20.22 -1.90 19.97
N GLN A 4 -19.95 -1.32 18.82
CA GLN A 4 -19.54 -2.05 17.63
C GLN A 4 -18.22 -2.76 17.92
N SER A 5 -18.18 -4.09 17.76
CA SER A 5 -16.95 -4.86 17.95
C SER A 5 -15.94 -4.56 16.84
N GLU A 6 -14.65 -4.78 17.09
CA GLU A 6 -13.60 -4.67 16.07
C GLU A 6 -13.90 -5.61 14.88
N GLN A 7 -14.38 -6.80 15.16
CA GLN A 7 -14.74 -7.79 14.14
C GLN A 7 -15.84 -7.29 13.18
N ILE A 8 -16.92 -6.70 13.72
CA ILE A 8 -18.01 -6.16 12.87
C ILE A 8 -17.49 -5.02 11.99
N LEU A 9 -16.61 -4.16 12.53
CA LEU A 9 -16.00 -3.08 11.77
C LEU A 9 -15.11 -3.61 10.63
N GLU A 10 -14.36 -4.67 10.91
CA GLU A 10 -13.50 -5.36 9.94
C GLU A 10 -14.33 -5.96 8.81
N GLU A 11 -15.37 -6.72 9.14
CA GLU A 11 -16.27 -7.35 8.16
C GLU A 11 -16.94 -6.29 7.25
N GLN A 12 -17.42 -5.20 7.84
CA GLN A 12 -18.02 -4.08 7.08
C GLN A 12 -17.01 -3.39 6.15
N LEU A 13 -15.78 -3.20 6.61
CA LEU A 13 -14.72 -2.62 5.80
C LEU A 13 -14.38 -3.52 4.61
N ILE A 14 -14.27 -4.83 4.82
CA ILE A 14 -14.00 -5.80 3.74
C ILE A 14 -15.10 -5.74 2.69
N VAL A 15 -16.38 -5.76 3.11
CA VAL A 15 -17.52 -5.65 2.19
C VAL A 15 -17.48 -4.36 1.38
N GLN A 16 -17.09 -3.24 2.00
CA GLN A 16 -16.96 -1.98 1.30
C GLN A 16 -15.80 -1.98 0.31
N LEU A 17 -14.65 -2.53 0.68
CA LEU A 17 -13.51 -2.68 -0.23
C LEU A 17 -13.86 -3.58 -1.44
N GLN A 18 -14.61 -4.66 -1.21
CA GLN A 18 -15.10 -5.49 -2.33
C GLN A 18 -16.01 -4.70 -3.29
N LYS A 19 -16.88 -3.82 -2.77
CA LYS A 19 -17.71 -2.93 -3.61
C LYS A 19 -16.89 -1.95 -4.43
N LEU A 20 -15.72 -1.54 -3.93
CA LEU A 20 -14.77 -0.69 -4.65
C LEU A 20 -13.92 -1.46 -5.68
N GLY A 21 -14.07 -2.78 -5.78
CA GLY A 21 -13.37 -3.61 -6.77
C GLY A 21 -12.19 -4.42 -6.23
N TYR A 22 -11.99 -4.48 -4.91
CA TYR A 22 -11.01 -5.39 -4.32
C TYR A 22 -11.51 -6.83 -4.35
N THR A 23 -10.66 -7.77 -4.73
CA THR A 23 -10.94 -9.19 -4.62
C THR A 23 -10.56 -9.67 -3.23
N TYR A 24 -11.52 -10.20 -2.48
CA TYR A 24 -11.19 -10.85 -1.20
C TYR A 24 -10.42 -12.16 -1.45
N VAL A 25 -9.36 -12.37 -0.69
CA VAL A 25 -8.56 -13.61 -0.71
C VAL A 25 -8.28 -14.04 0.72
N GLN A 26 -8.50 -15.30 1.01
CA GLN A 26 -8.13 -15.87 2.30
C GLN A 26 -6.64 -16.20 2.28
N ILE A 27 -5.93 -15.67 3.27
CA ILE A 27 -4.49 -15.90 3.48
C ILE A 27 -4.31 -16.16 4.97
N ASP A 28 -4.07 -17.40 5.33
CA ASP A 28 -3.95 -17.77 6.74
C ASP A 28 -2.52 -17.61 7.27
N GLY A 29 -1.52 -17.61 6.36
CA GLY A 29 -0.11 -17.51 6.74
C GLY A 29 0.83 -17.19 5.58
N GLU A 30 2.12 -17.34 5.85
CA GLU A 30 3.19 -16.99 4.92
C GLU A 30 3.16 -17.81 3.62
N VAL A 31 2.87 -19.10 3.72
CA VAL A 31 2.83 -19.99 2.55
C VAL A 31 1.74 -19.54 1.56
N ASP A 32 0.54 -19.24 2.08
CA ASP A 32 -0.56 -18.76 1.25
C ASP A 32 -0.24 -17.40 0.62
N LEU A 33 0.42 -16.52 1.40
CA LEU A 33 0.83 -15.21 0.93
C LEU A 33 1.85 -15.32 -0.22
N LEU A 34 2.84 -16.21 -0.11
CA LEU A 34 3.83 -16.46 -1.16
C LEU A 34 3.19 -17.09 -2.40
N PHE A 35 2.29 -18.03 -2.22
CA PHE A 35 1.55 -18.65 -3.32
C PHE A 35 0.69 -17.62 -4.06
N ASN A 36 -0.05 -16.79 -3.32
CA ASN A 36 -0.83 -15.71 -3.89
C ASN A 36 0.06 -14.70 -4.63
N LEU A 37 1.19 -14.32 -4.03
CA LEU A 37 2.16 -13.41 -4.65
C LEU A 37 2.63 -13.94 -6.02
N LYS A 38 3.04 -15.21 -6.08
CA LYS A 38 3.48 -15.83 -7.33
C LYS A 38 2.41 -15.69 -8.41
N ARG A 39 1.18 -16.10 -8.12
CA ARG A 39 0.04 -16.03 -9.05
C ARG A 39 -0.27 -14.61 -9.52
N GLN A 40 -0.22 -13.64 -8.61
CA GLN A 40 -0.52 -12.24 -8.95
C GLN A 40 0.60 -11.62 -9.80
N LEU A 41 1.86 -11.92 -9.51
CA LEU A 41 2.98 -11.46 -10.32
C LEU A 41 2.97 -12.09 -11.72
N GLU A 42 2.62 -13.37 -11.84
CA GLU A 42 2.45 -14.05 -13.13
C GLU A 42 1.34 -13.39 -13.96
N LYS A 43 0.20 -13.11 -13.33
CA LYS A 43 -0.91 -12.40 -13.98
C LYS A 43 -0.50 -11.00 -14.41
N HIS A 44 0.16 -10.26 -13.53
CA HIS A 44 0.59 -8.88 -13.78
C HIS A 44 1.63 -8.80 -14.91
N ASN A 45 2.57 -9.74 -14.97
CA ASN A 45 3.66 -9.80 -15.92
C ASN A 45 3.42 -10.79 -17.08
N HIS A 46 2.19 -11.23 -17.30
CA HIS A 46 1.88 -12.28 -18.29
C HIS A 46 2.49 -12.04 -19.67
N SER A 47 2.40 -10.81 -20.18
CA SER A 47 2.96 -10.46 -21.50
C SER A 47 4.49 -10.55 -21.55
N ALA A 48 5.18 -10.26 -20.43
CA ALA A 48 6.63 -10.37 -20.35
C ALA A 48 7.07 -11.84 -20.25
N LEU A 49 6.39 -12.62 -19.45
CA LEU A 49 6.61 -14.07 -19.29
C LEU A 49 6.42 -14.80 -20.61
N LYS A 50 5.30 -14.58 -21.30
CA LYS A 50 4.98 -15.22 -22.58
C LYS A 50 6.04 -14.93 -23.67
N ARG A 51 6.59 -13.72 -23.69
CA ARG A 51 7.64 -13.36 -24.67
C ARG A 51 8.95 -14.10 -24.46
N THR A 52 9.20 -14.62 -23.26
CA THR A 52 10.41 -15.37 -22.90
C THR A 52 10.15 -16.87 -22.76
N GLY A 53 9.11 -17.37 -23.40
CA GLY A 53 8.86 -18.80 -23.63
C GLY A 53 7.80 -19.43 -22.74
N GLU A 54 7.79 -19.14 -21.44
CA GLU A 54 6.85 -19.76 -20.47
C GLU A 54 5.96 -18.68 -19.83
N GLU A 55 4.69 -19.02 -19.60
CA GLU A 55 3.72 -18.08 -19.03
C GLU A 55 3.78 -17.98 -17.49
N LEU A 56 4.47 -18.92 -16.85
CA LEU A 56 4.59 -19.02 -15.40
C LEU A 56 6.06 -18.99 -14.98
N PHE A 57 6.32 -18.64 -13.73
CA PHE A 57 7.63 -18.83 -13.11
C PHE A 57 7.82 -20.31 -12.73
N SER A 58 8.97 -20.85 -13.02
CA SER A 58 9.40 -22.11 -12.38
C SER A 58 9.62 -21.88 -10.87
N VAL A 59 9.84 -22.96 -10.12
CA VAL A 59 10.17 -22.85 -8.69
C VAL A 59 11.46 -22.05 -8.51
N THR A 60 12.50 -22.38 -9.27
CA THR A 60 13.81 -21.72 -9.20
C THR A 60 13.75 -20.25 -9.63
N GLU A 61 12.97 -19.93 -10.65
CA GLU A 61 12.75 -18.55 -11.08
C GLU A 61 12.04 -17.73 -10.00
N PHE A 62 11.02 -18.30 -9.35
CA PHE A 62 10.33 -17.62 -8.27
C PHE A 62 11.23 -17.42 -7.04
N GLU A 63 12.12 -18.36 -6.73
CA GLU A 63 13.16 -18.18 -5.69
C GLU A 63 14.09 -17.00 -6.03
N ARG A 64 14.45 -16.80 -7.30
CA ARG A 64 15.21 -15.62 -7.72
C ARG A 64 14.42 -14.31 -7.49
N VAL A 65 13.11 -14.31 -7.75
CA VAL A 65 12.22 -13.18 -7.44
C VAL A 65 12.19 -12.92 -5.92
N LEU A 66 12.05 -13.97 -5.10
CA LEU A 66 12.06 -13.84 -3.64
C LEU A 66 13.41 -13.32 -3.13
N ASN A 67 14.51 -13.71 -3.74
CA ASN A 67 15.83 -13.19 -3.41
C ASN A 67 15.98 -11.68 -3.67
N ILE A 68 15.27 -11.14 -4.69
CA ILE A 68 15.18 -9.68 -4.89
C ILE A 68 14.36 -9.05 -3.77
N LEU A 69 13.19 -9.63 -3.45
CA LEU A 69 12.27 -9.12 -2.44
C LEU A 69 12.86 -9.17 -1.01
N ASN A 70 13.73 -10.12 -0.72
CA ASN A 70 14.32 -10.28 0.62
C ASN A 70 15.43 -9.27 0.93
N LYS A 71 15.90 -8.52 -0.07
CA LYS A 71 17.01 -7.55 0.09
C LYS A 71 16.52 -6.19 0.56
N GLY A 72 17.39 -5.51 1.30
CA GLY A 72 17.28 -4.11 1.62
C GLY A 72 16.34 -3.76 2.78
N SER A 73 16.45 -2.52 3.22
CA SER A 73 15.61 -1.87 4.21
C SER A 73 14.21 -1.54 3.64
N VAL A 74 13.28 -1.09 4.47
CA VAL A 74 11.96 -0.60 4.05
C VAL A 74 12.09 0.49 2.97
N PHE A 75 13.08 1.38 3.10
CA PHE A 75 13.36 2.43 2.11
C PHE A 75 13.80 1.84 0.76
N GLU A 76 14.72 0.89 0.77
CA GLU A 76 15.22 0.22 -0.45
C GLU A 76 14.12 -0.64 -1.09
N LYS A 77 13.29 -1.31 -0.29
CA LYS A 77 12.10 -2.02 -0.77
C LYS A 77 11.12 -1.07 -1.48
N GLY A 78 10.95 0.15 -0.96
CA GLY A 78 10.19 1.19 -1.65
C GLY A 78 10.76 1.57 -3.02
N LYS A 79 12.08 1.53 -3.22
CA LYS A 79 12.72 1.68 -4.54
C LYS A 79 12.48 0.47 -5.42
N THR A 80 12.72 -0.74 -4.88
CA THR A 80 12.53 -2.01 -5.59
C THR A 80 11.13 -2.12 -6.20
N LEU A 81 10.08 -1.68 -5.48
CA LEU A 81 8.71 -1.65 -6.00
C LEU A 81 8.52 -0.82 -7.26
N ARG A 82 9.33 0.24 -7.45
CA ARG A 82 9.18 1.22 -8.53
C ARG A 82 10.14 1.01 -9.70
N GLN A 83 11.00 0.02 -9.61
CA GLN A 83 12.00 -0.28 -10.62
C GLN A 83 11.63 -1.55 -11.39
N LYS A 84 11.89 -1.57 -12.68
CA LYS A 84 11.88 -2.81 -13.45
C LYS A 84 12.97 -3.72 -12.92
N GLN A 85 12.61 -4.96 -12.69
CA GLN A 85 13.50 -6.02 -12.23
C GLN A 85 13.85 -6.96 -13.38
N HIS A 86 14.89 -7.74 -13.21
CA HIS A 86 15.20 -8.80 -14.15
C HIS A 86 15.71 -10.06 -13.43
N ILE A 87 15.40 -11.19 -14.00
CA ILE A 87 15.96 -12.49 -13.63
C ILE A 87 16.39 -13.23 -14.90
N LEU A 88 17.38 -14.10 -14.75
CA LEU A 88 17.69 -15.09 -15.78
C LEU A 88 16.67 -16.23 -15.66
N ARG A 89 16.01 -16.59 -16.73
CA ARG A 89 15.11 -17.74 -16.81
C ARG A 89 15.90 -19.05 -16.88
N ASP A 90 15.20 -20.16 -16.61
CA ASP A 90 15.84 -21.49 -16.68
C ASP A 90 16.20 -21.90 -18.11
N ASN A 91 15.56 -21.31 -19.13
CA ASN A 91 15.92 -21.47 -20.55
C ASN A 91 17.09 -20.57 -21.02
N GLY A 92 17.63 -19.71 -20.15
CA GLY A 92 18.72 -18.80 -20.46
C GLY A 92 18.30 -17.38 -20.91
N ASP A 93 17.02 -17.11 -21.07
CA ASP A 93 16.53 -15.78 -21.46
C ASP A 93 16.54 -14.81 -20.28
N ASN A 94 16.67 -13.52 -20.57
CA ASN A 94 16.48 -12.47 -19.59
C ASN A 94 15.01 -12.05 -19.54
N LEU A 95 14.35 -12.27 -18.40
CA LEU A 95 13.00 -11.79 -18.13
C LEU A 95 13.06 -10.46 -17.38
N TYR A 96 12.53 -9.41 -18.00
CA TYR A 96 12.28 -8.12 -17.36
C TYR A 96 10.82 -8.06 -16.90
N PHE A 97 10.62 -7.75 -15.62
CA PHE A 97 9.31 -7.72 -15.00
C PHE A 97 9.19 -6.55 -13.99
N GLU A 98 7.99 -6.27 -13.54
CA GLU A 98 7.72 -5.22 -12.55
C GLU A 98 6.84 -5.72 -11.41
N PHE A 99 7.07 -5.18 -10.21
CA PHE A 99 6.22 -5.44 -9.06
C PHE A 99 4.96 -4.59 -9.07
N LEU A 100 5.07 -3.35 -9.57
CA LEU A 100 3.97 -2.40 -9.70
C LEU A 100 4.05 -1.70 -11.05
N ASN A 101 2.89 -1.53 -11.70
CA ASN A 101 2.79 -0.60 -12.81
C ASN A 101 2.70 0.81 -12.25
N ILE A 102 3.81 1.55 -12.31
CA ILE A 102 3.93 2.92 -11.78
C ILE A 102 3.46 3.99 -12.77
N GLU A 103 3.35 3.66 -14.06
CA GLU A 103 2.89 4.57 -15.11
C GLU A 103 1.37 4.52 -15.24
N HIS A 104 0.81 3.30 -15.23
CA HIS A 104 -0.62 3.04 -15.31
C HIS A 104 -1.12 2.36 -14.03
N TRP A 105 -1.04 3.06 -12.91
CA TRP A 105 -1.31 2.54 -11.57
C TRP A 105 -2.70 1.91 -11.40
N CYS A 106 -3.72 2.31 -12.20
CA CYS A 106 -5.04 1.68 -12.19
C CYS A 106 -5.06 0.26 -12.78
N GLN A 107 -4.02 -0.16 -13.48
CA GLN A 107 -3.92 -1.51 -14.07
C GLN A 107 -3.34 -2.56 -13.13
N ASN A 108 -2.95 -2.19 -11.92
CA ASN A 108 -2.53 -3.13 -10.90
C ASN A 108 -3.72 -4.00 -10.45
N GLN A 109 -3.42 -5.16 -9.84
CA GLN A 109 -4.42 -6.08 -9.28
C GLN A 109 -4.61 -5.78 -7.80
N TYR A 110 -5.86 -5.63 -7.37
CA TYR A 110 -6.20 -5.22 -6.01
C TYR A 110 -6.90 -6.35 -5.27
N GLN A 111 -6.35 -6.71 -4.11
CA GLN A 111 -6.91 -7.73 -3.24
C GLN A 111 -6.98 -7.21 -1.80
N VAL A 112 -7.89 -7.78 -1.03
CA VAL A 112 -7.99 -7.57 0.41
C VAL A 112 -8.02 -8.90 1.12
N THR A 113 -7.32 -8.98 2.23
CA THR A 113 -7.34 -10.11 3.16
C THR A 113 -7.40 -9.60 4.58
N ASN A 114 -7.77 -10.47 5.50
CA ASN A 114 -7.80 -10.14 6.93
C ASN A 114 -7.21 -11.26 7.77
N GLN A 115 -6.91 -10.95 9.02
CA GLN A 115 -6.51 -11.89 10.05
C GLN A 115 -5.28 -12.75 9.67
N VAL A 116 -4.40 -12.21 8.82
CA VAL A 116 -3.17 -12.88 8.42
C VAL A 116 -2.32 -13.13 9.65
N SER A 117 -2.06 -14.39 9.92
CA SER A 117 -1.23 -14.80 11.05
C SER A 117 0.23 -14.88 10.63
N GLN A 118 1.11 -14.28 11.42
CA GLN A 118 2.55 -14.43 11.27
C GLN A 118 3.16 -15.09 12.49
N GLU A 119 3.87 -16.16 12.27
CA GLU A 119 4.69 -16.81 13.28
C GLU A 119 6.07 -16.14 13.32
N GLY A 120 6.37 -15.50 14.44
CA GLY A 120 7.65 -14.89 14.74
C GLY A 120 7.94 -15.04 16.22
N LYS A 121 8.77 -14.16 16.80
CA LYS A 121 9.00 -14.12 18.25
C LYS A 121 7.69 -13.98 19.06
N TYR A 122 6.64 -13.41 18.41
CA TYR A 122 5.27 -13.32 18.91
C TYR A 122 4.32 -13.65 17.76
N LYS A 123 3.23 -14.39 18.06
CA LYS A 123 2.15 -14.62 17.09
C LYS A 123 1.37 -13.31 16.94
N ASN A 124 1.53 -12.66 15.80
CA ASN A 124 0.79 -11.45 15.46
C ASN A 124 -0.30 -11.76 14.43
N ARG A 125 -1.40 -11.06 14.55
CA ARG A 125 -2.53 -11.17 13.65
C ARG A 125 -2.92 -9.77 13.18
N TYR A 126 -2.86 -9.57 11.88
CA TYR A 126 -3.14 -8.29 11.25
C TYR A 126 -4.61 -8.18 10.89
N ASP A 127 -5.27 -7.07 11.26
CA ASP A 127 -6.71 -6.94 11.06
C ASP A 127 -7.09 -6.97 9.57
N VAL A 128 -6.71 -5.96 8.79
CA VAL A 128 -6.98 -5.92 7.35
C VAL A 128 -5.71 -5.54 6.59
N THR A 129 -5.40 -6.31 5.55
CA THR A 129 -4.25 -6.06 4.67
C THR A 129 -4.73 -5.88 3.23
N ILE A 130 -4.30 -4.80 2.58
CA ILE A 130 -4.51 -4.61 1.14
C ILE A 130 -3.27 -5.07 0.40
N LEU A 131 -3.49 -5.95 -0.59
CA LEU A 131 -2.47 -6.47 -1.46
C LEU A 131 -2.61 -5.82 -2.84
N ILE A 132 -1.48 -5.37 -3.40
CA ILE A 132 -1.42 -4.90 -4.78
C ILE A 132 -0.43 -5.79 -5.52
N ASN A 133 -0.87 -6.43 -6.60
CA ASN A 133 -0.13 -7.47 -7.31
C ASN A 133 0.39 -8.58 -6.38
N GLY A 134 -0.37 -8.90 -5.32
CA GLY A 134 -0.02 -9.90 -4.31
C GLY A 134 0.92 -9.42 -3.20
N LEU A 135 1.49 -8.22 -3.29
CA LEU A 135 2.34 -7.64 -2.24
C LEU A 135 1.52 -6.90 -1.19
N PRO A 136 1.76 -7.09 0.11
CA PRO A 136 1.10 -6.37 1.19
C PRO A 136 1.61 -4.93 1.25
N LEU A 137 0.87 -4.00 0.65
CA LEU A 137 1.30 -2.60 0.54
C LEU A 137 0.59 -1.65 1.51
N VAL A 138 -0.57 -2.05 2.04
CA VAL A 138 -1.26 -1.27 3.07
C VAL A 138 -1.72 -2.18 4.20
N GLN A 139 -1.45 -1.75 5.41
CA GLN A 139 -1.91 -2.40 6.63
C GLN A 139 -2.88 -1.49 7.36
N ILE A 140 -4.06 -2.01 7.69
CA ILE A 140 -5.11 -1.31 8.43
C ILE A 140 -5.26 -1.97 9.79
N GLU A 141 -5.12 -1.18 10.85
CA GLU A 141 -5.34 -1.62 12.23
C GLU A 141 -6.60 -0.98 12.77
N LEU A 142 -7.48 -1.79 13.28
CA LEU A 142 -8.80 -1.39 13.76
C LEU A 142 -8.88 -1.45 15.27
N LYS A 143 -9.61 -0.53 15.85
CA LYS A 143 -9.99 -0.55 17.26
C LYS A 143 -11.50 -0.33 17.37
N ARG A 144 -12.08 -0.85 18.42
CA ARG A 144 -13.49 -0.60 18.72
C ARG A 144 -13.74 0.88 18.97
N ARG A 145 -14.95 1.31 18.65
CA ARG A 145 -15.40 2.68 18.91
C ARG A 145 -15.20 3.06 20.39
N GLY A 146 -14.64 4.24 20.62
CA GLY A 146 -14.37 4.78 21.95
C GLY A 146 -12.94 4.56 22.45
N LEU A 147 -12.12 3.78 21.73
CA LEU A 147 -10.69 3.71 22.00
C LEU A 147 -9.92 4.79 21.23
N GLU A 148 -8.78 5.20 21.77
CA GLU A 148 -7.93 6.17 21.13
C GLU A 148 -7.13 5.56 19.98
N LEU A 149 -6.97 6.30 18.87
CA LEU A 149 -6.13 5.86 17.74
C LEU A 149 -4.68 5.59 18.12
N LYS A 150 -4.21 6.16 19.22
CA LYS A 150 -2.86 5.93 19.74
C LYS A 150 -2.65 4.46 20.13
N GLU A 151 -3.67 3.76 20.54
CA GLU A 151 -3.59 2.32 20.85
C GLU A 151 -3.30 1.50 19.58
N ALA A 152 -4.04 1.78 18.48
CA ALA A 152 -3.78 1.16 17.19
C ALA A 152 -2.37 1.49 16.68
N PHE A 153 -1.95 2.75 16.79
CA PHE A 153 -0.60 3.18 16.42
C PHE A 153 0.48 2.41 17.20
N ASN A 154 0.32 2.27 18.52
CA ASN A 154 1.26 1.53 19.34
C ASN A 154 1.30 0.04 18.98
N GLN A 155 0.18 -0.53 18.54
CA GLN A 155 0.11 -1.92 18.10
C GLN A 155 0.88 -2.12 16.79
N VAL A 156 0.67 -1.25 15.80
CA VAL A 156 1.45 -1.26 14.55
C VAL A 156 2.95 -1.11 14.82
N ASN A 157 3.34 -0.21 15.71
CA ASN A 157 4.76 -0.05 16.08
C ASN A 157 5.37 -1.31 16.71
N ARG A 158 4.58 -2.08 17.47
CA ARG A 158 5.04 -3.39 17.97
C ARG A 158 5.26 -4.37 16.82
N TYR A 159 4.37 -4.41 15.83
CA TYR A 159 4.52 -5.24 14.65
C TYR A 159 5.79 -4.89 13.86
N GLN A 160 6.05 -3.60 13.62
CA GLN A 160 7.26 -3.14 12.94
C GLN A 160 8.55 -3.59 13.65
N ARG A 161 8.56 -3.55 14.97
CA ARG A 161 9.76 -3.90 15.75
C ARG A 161 10.01 -5.40 15.88
N HIS A 162 8.96 -6.21 15.91
CA HIS A 162 9.06 -7.61 16.32
C HIS A 162 8.72 -8.62 15.23
N SER A 163 7.88 -8.25 14.26
CA SER A 163 7.37 -9.20 13.27
C SER A 163 7.86 -8.93 11.87
N PHE A 164 8.00 -7.67 11.49
CA PHE A 164 8.52 -7.34 10.16
C PHE A 164 10.04 -7.60 10.02
N SER A 165 10.74 -7.86 11.12
CA SER A 165 12.16 -8.20 11.13
C SER A 165 12.45 -9.71 11.12
N SER A 166 11.46 -10.56 11.37
CA SER A 166 11.56 -12.01 11.25
C SER A 166 11.08 -12.49 9.88
N ASN A 167 11.32 -13.70 9.50
CA ASN A 167 11.15 -14.38 8.20
C ASN A 167 10.08 -13.87 7.19
N ALA A 168 9.14 -13.05 7.58
CA ALA A 168 8.13 -12.48 6.70
C ALA A 168 8.58 -11.16 6.06
N ALA A 169 9.59 -11.23 5.22
CA ALA A 169 10.13 -10.10 4.49
C ALA A 169 9.07 -9.32 3.69
N LEU A 170 7.93 -9.94 3.33
CA LEU A 170 6.90 -9.29 2.52
C LEU A 170 6.17 -8.17 3.24
N PHE A 171 5.90 -8.26 4.55
CA PHE A 171 5.27 -7.15 5.29
C PHE A 171 6.16 -5.91 5.46
N GLN A 172 7.46 -6.03 5.19
CA GLN A 172 8.34 -4.87 5.08
C GLN A 172 8.04 -4.02 3.83
N TYR A 173 7.26 -4.56 2.88
CA TYR A 173 6.78 -3.83 1.69
C TYR A 173 5.58 -2.92 1.96
N VAL A 174 4.95 -3.01 3.12
CA VAL A 174 3.89 -2.07 3.50
C VAL A 174 4.40 -0.64 3.34
N GLN A 175 3.69 0.15 2.53
CA GLN A 175 4.03 1.55 2.26
C GLN A 175 3.24 2.51 3.14
N ILE A 176 1.99 2.16 3.43
CA ILE A 176 1.06 3.00 4.18
C ILE A 176 0.42 2.18 5.30
N PHE A 177 0.43 2.73 6.49
CA PHE A 177 -0.37 2.27 7.62
C PHE A 177 -1.61 3.12 7.76
N ILE A 178 -2.72 2.48 8.10
CA ILE A 178 -3.99 3.12 8.42
C ILE A 178 -4.42 2.63 9.80
N ILE A 179 -4.84 3.55 10.64
CA ILE A 179 -5.35 3.27 11.99
C ILE A 179 -6.74 3.86 12.12
N SER A 180 -7.70 3.07 12.61
CA SER A 180 -9.07 3.51 12.75
C SER A 180 -9.76 2.95 13.99
N ASN A 181 -10.69 3.74 14.54
CA ASN A 181 -11.67 3.28 15.56
C ASN A 181 -13.11 3.36 15.04
N GLY A 182 -13.29 3.35 13.72
CA GLY A 182 -14.56 3.48 13.04
C GLY A 182 -14.98 4.93 12.82
N VAL A 183 -14.74 5.81 13.76
CA VAL A 183 -15.12 7.24 13.72
C VAL A 183 -13.99 8.11 13.21
N ASN A 184 -12.79 7.83 13.69
CA ASN A 184 -11.58 8.55 13.33
C ASN A 184 -10.63 7.59 12.62
N THR A 185 -10.07 8.04 11.51
CA THR A 185 -9.11 7.29 10.69
C THR A 185 -7.95 8.18 10.34
N LYS A 186 -6.75 7.68 10.53
CA LYS A 186 -5.51 8.35 10.17
C LYS A 186 -4.63 7.42 9.36
N TYR A 187 -3.77 8.00 8.54
CA TYR A 187 -2.78 7.28 7.74
C TYR A 187 -1.38 7.86 7.94
N TYR A 188 -0.36 7.05 7.67
CA TYR A 188 1.05 7.44 7.72
C TYR A 188 1.93 6.45 6.94
N ALA A 189 3.14 6.87 6.59
CA ALA A 189 4.08 6.01 5.87
C ALA A 189 4.75 4.98 6.79
N ASN A 190 5.27 3.91 6.21
CA ASN A 190 6.05 2.90 6.92
C ASN A 190 7.45 3.44 7.31
N ASN A 191 7.47 4.26 8.34
CA ASN A 191 8.68 4.81 8.92
C ASN A 191 8.75 4.42 10.41
N LYS A 192 9.76 3.61 10.78
CA LYS A 192 9.93 3.10 12.15
C LYS A 192 10.16 4.18 13.21
N ASP A 193 10.63 5.35 12.78
CA ASP A 193 10.93 6.48 13.66
C ASP A 193 9.79 7.50 13.73
N GLN A 194 8.62 7.17 13.13
CA GLN A 194 7.48 8.06 13.07
C GLN A 194 6.78 8.17 14.43
N SER A 195 6.48 9.39 14.84
CA SER A 195 5.66 9.65 16.03
C SER A 195 4.17 9.71 15.68
N PHE A 196 3.31 9.49 16.68
CA PHE A 196 1.85 9.64 16.50
C PHE A 196 1.44 11.04 16.01
N LYS A 197 2.22 12.08 16.33
CA LYS A 197 1.99 13.45 15.84
C LYS A 197 2.13 13.59 14.32
N GLN A 198 2.81 12.65 13.68
CA GLN A 198 3.03 12.61 12.23
C GLN A 198 2.03 11.70 11.50
N THR A 199 0.91 11.39 12.12
CA THR A 199 -0.21 10.70 11.48
C THR A 199 -1.25 11.71 11.00
N PHE A 200 -1.86 11.50 9.84
CA PHE A 200 -2.68 12.49 9.16
C PHE A 200 -4.12 12.01 8.99
N TYR A 201 -5.07 12.92 9.11
CA TYR A 201 -6.43 12.71 8.61
C TYR A 201 -6.46 12.97 7.11
N TRP A 202 -7.24 12.20 6.38
CA TRP A 202 -7.55 12.55 4.99
C TRP A 202 -8.64 13.62 4.95
N THR A 203 -8.56 14.51 3.97
CA THR A 203 -9.56 15.55 3.72
C THR A 203 -9.94 15.56 2.25
N ASP A 204 -11.07 16.16 1.92
CA ASP A 204 -11.38 16.56 0.55
C ASP A 204 -10.60 17.84 0.16
N ILE A 205 -10.86 18.32 -1.07
CA ILE A 205 -10.21 19.51 -1.61
C ILE A 205 -10.58 20.79 -0.84
N GLU A 206 -11.73 20.82 -0.19
CA GLU A 206 -12.22 21.93 0.66
C GLU A 206 -11.70 21.84 2.10
N ASN A 207 -10.77 20.91 2.35
CA ASN A 207 -10.18 20.62 3.66
C ASN A 207 -11.17 20.06 4.69
N LYS A 208 -12.30 19.51 4.27
CA LYS A 208 -13.25 18.80 5.13
C LYS A 208 -12.73 17.40 5.43
N ARG A 209 -12.69 17.03 6.71
CA ARG A 209 -12.19 15.71 7.13
C ARG A 209 -13.12 14.59 6.69
N LEU A 210 -12.50 13.57 6.12
CA LEU A 210 -13.11 12.29 5.76
C LEU A 210 -12.59 11.22 6.73
N SER A 211 -13.01 11.30 7.99
CA SER A 211 -12.41 10.52 9.07
C SER A 211 -13.10 9.19 9.37
N ASN A 212 -14.38 9.03 9.02
CA ASN A 212 -15.07 7.76 9.23
C ASN A 212 -14.60 6.74 8.20
N ILE A 213 -14.12 5.57 8.67
CA ILE A 213 -13.53 4.57 7.77
C ILE A 213 -14.56 3.98 6.81
N LEU A 214 -15.80 3.77 7.24
CA LEU A 214 -16.87 3.20 6.40
C LEU A 214 -17.58 4.24 5.53
N ASN A 215 -17.48 5.53 5.88
CA ASN A 215 -18.17 6.61 5.19
C ASN A 215 -17.20 7.74 4.88
N GLY A 216 -16.76 7.83 3.66
CA GLY A 216 -15.91 8.90 3.15
C GLY A 216 -14.44 8.54 3.07
N PHE A 217 -13.78 8.03 4.15
CA PHE A 217 -12.36 7.70 4.07
C PHE A 217 -12.09 6.57 3.06
N THR A 218 -12.81 5.45 3.16
CA THR A 218 -12.61 4.31 2.27
C THR A 218 -12.92 4.67 0.83
N ASP A 219 -14.02 5.38 0.58
CA ASP A 219 -14.42 5.76 -0.79
C ASP A 219 -13.44 6.76 -1.41
N ALA A 220 -12.85 7.65 -0.61
CA ALA A 220 -11.94 8.68 -1.12
C ALA A 220 -10.47 8.23 -1.15
N PHE A 221 -9.99 7.56 -0.08
CA PHE A 221 -8.57 7.23 0.06
C PHE A 221 -8.23 5.82 -0.40
N LEU A 222 -9.15 4.86 -0.21
CA LEU A 222 -8.95 3.45 -0.56
C LEU A 222 -9.58 3.08 -1.92
N GLU A 223 -10.07 4.06 -2.70
CA GLU A 223 -10.40 3.79 -4.11
C GLU A 223 -9.14 3.24 -4.81
N PRO A 224 -9.23 2.10 -5.53
CA PRO A 224 -8.06 1.39 -6.03
C PRO A 224 -7.07 2.22 -6.82
N CYS A 225 -7.55 3.02 -7.78
CA CYS A 225 -6.71 3.91 -8.57
C CYS A 225 -6.04 4.99 -7.72
N HIS A 226 -6.79 5.59 -6.80
CA HIS A 226 -6.28 6.62 -5.90
C HIS A 226 -5.21 6.05 -4.97
N LEU A 227 -5.49 4.91 -4.31
CA LEU A 227 -4.54 4.26 -3.41
C LEU A 227 -3.24 3.87 -4.13
N SER A 228 -3.38 3.28 -5.31
CA SER A 228 -2.20 2.90 -6.11
C SER A 228 -1.41 4.14 -6.55
N LYS A 229 -2.08 5.22 -6.93
CA LYS A 229 -1.46 6.52 -7.22
C LYS A 229 -0.71 7.07 -6.01
N MET A 230 -1.32 7.00 -4.81
CA MET A 230 -0.65 7.40 -3.56
C MET A 230 0.63 6.60 -3.34
N ILE A 231 0.60 5.29 -3.51
CA ILE A 231 1.77 4.42 -3.32
C ILE A 231 2.83 4.65 -4.40
N CYS A 232 2.44 4.67 -5.67
CA CYS A 232 3.38 4.74 -6.78
C CYS A 232 4.04 6.13 -6.91
N LYS A 233 3.30 7.20 -6.57
CA LYS A 233 3.70 8.58 -6.88
C LYS A 233 3.89 9.47 -5.65
N TYR A 234 3.10 9.26 -4.59
CA TYR A 234 3.01 10.18 -3.45
C TYR A 234 3.53 9.63 -2.11
N VAL A 235 4.00 8.38 -2.10
CA VAL A 235 4.96 7.93 -1.09
C VAL A 235 6.34 8.39 -1.54
N VAL A 236 6.86 9.41 -0.88
CA VAL A 236 8.16 10.04 -1.17
C VAL A 236 9.26 9.27 -0.46
N LEU A 237 10.29 8.86 -1.19
CA LEU A 237 11.48 8.23 -0.62
C LEU A 237 12.52 9.31 -0.32
N ASN A 238 12.68 9.65 0.95
CA ASN A 238 13.65 10.66 1.39
C ASN A 238 15.06 10.06 1.39
N GLU A 239 15.91 10.49 0.45
CA GLU A 239 17.26 9.96 0.29
C GLU A 239 18.22 10.33 1.41
N THR A 240 18.02 11.48 2.05
CA THR A 240 18.89 11.93 3.14
C THR A 240 18.70 11.09 4.40
N TYR A 241 17.45 10.84 4.78
CA TYR A 241 17.13 10.10 6.00
C TYR A 241 16.86 8.61 5.77
N LYS A 242 16.82 8.17 4.49
CA LYS A 242 16.49 6.78 4.10
C LYS A 242 15.17 6.29 4.67
N ILE A 243 14.15 7.14 4.61
CA ILE A 243 12.80 6.86 5.10
C ILE A 243 11.74 7.13 4.03
N PRO A 244 10.65 6.35 3.98
CA PRO A 244 9.46 6.70 3.22
C PRO A 244 8.63 7.74 3.97
N MET A 245 8.03 8.65 3.23
CA MET A 245 7.09 9.68 3.69
C MET A 245 5.86 9.66 2.80
N VAL A 246 4.71 10.05 3.32
CA VAL A 246 3.48 10.16 2.54
C VAL A 246 2.95 11.60 2.59
N LEU A 247 2.41 12.08 1.47
CA LEU A 247 1.89 13.44 1.38
C LEU A 247 0.67 13.63 2.31
N ARG A 248 0.56 14.83 2.87
CA ARG A 248 -0.67 15.31 3.51
C ARG A 248 -1.70 15.68 2.46
N PRO A 249 -3.01 15.71 2.77
CA PRO A 249 -4.05 16.00 1.78
C PRO A 249 -3.80 17.29 0.99
N TYR A 250 -3.52 18.39 1.66
CA TYR A 250 -3.27 19.67 0.98
C TYR A 250 -2.06 19.63 0.05
N GLN A 251 -1.02 18.87 0.39
CA GLN A 251 0.13 18.67 -0.49
C GLN A 251 -0.26 17.86 -1.72
N PHE A 252 -1.07 16.81 -1.54
CA PHE A 252 -1.59 16.02 -2.64
C PHE A 252 -2.38 16.89 -3.62
N TYR A 253 -3.38 17.64 -3.14
CA TYR A 253 -4.20 18.50 -4.00
C TYR A 253 -3.38 19.61 -4.67
N ALA A 254 -2.42 20.19 -3.98
CA ALA A 254 -1.54 21.20 -4.54
C ALA A 254 -0.68 20.65 -5.69
N VAL A 255 -0.10 19.45 -5.51
CA VAL A 255 0.70 18.80 -6.56
C VAL A 255 -0.16 18.39 -7.74
N GLU A 256 -1.36 17.84 -7.50
CA GLU A 256 -2.30 17.47 -8.59
C GLU A 256 -2.70 18.71 -9.41
N ALA A 257 -3.06 19.80 -8.76
CA ALA A 257 -3.40 21.06 -9.44
C ALA A 257 -2.23 21.62 -10.29
N LEU A 258 -1.00 21.52 -9.77
CA LEU A 258 0.20 21.90 -10.53
C LEU A 258 0.39 21.03 -11.77
N ILE A 259 0.29 19.72 -11.60
CA ILE A 259 0.46 18.76 -12.71
C ILE A 259 -0.61 18.97 -13.78
N GLU A 260 -1.86 19.15 -13.37
CA GLU A 260 -2.96 19.43 -14.30
C GLU A 260 -2.71 20.72 -15.07
N ARG A 261 -2.30 21.80 -14.40
CA ARG A 261 -1.97 23.07 -15.05
C ARG A 261 -0.81 22.94 -16.03
N VAL A 262 0.22 22.17 -15.70
CA VAL A 262 1.35 21.92 -16.60
C VAL A 262 0.92 21.09 -17.82
N LYS A 263 0.06 20.09 -17.64
CA LYS A 263 -0.40 19.21 -18.72
C LYS A 263 -1.42 19.86 -19.65
N SER A 264 -2.28 20.73 -19.13
CA SER A 264 -3.32 21.43 -19.92
C SER A 264 -2.79 22.47 -20.90
N GLN A 265 -1.48 22.75 -20.87
CA GLN A 265 -0.85 23.81 -21.66
C GLN A 265 -0.79 23.59 -23.17
N GLY A 266 -1.16 22.41 -23.67
CA GLY A 266 -1.25 22.17 -25.12
C GLY A 266 -2.46 22.81 -25.81
N LEU A 267 -3.46 23.30 -25.06
CA LEU A 267 -4.77 23.69 -25.55
C LEU A 267 -5.23 25.12 -25.16
N ALA A 268 -4.46 25.89 -24.36
CA ALA A 268 -4.98 27.15 -23.84
C ALA A 268 -3.99 28.32 -23.94
N THR A 269 -4.51 29.48 -24.32
CA THR A 269 -3.87 30.81 -24.31
C THR A 269 -3.63 31.39 -22.92
N GLN A 270 -3.76 30.63 -21.85
CA GLN A 270 -3.62 31.10 -20.46
C GLN A 270 -2.16 31.11 -20.00
N PRO A 271 -1.77 32.09 -19.15
CA PRO A 271 -0.40 32.19 -18.66
C PRO A 271 0.03 30.99 -17.86
N LYS A 272 1.27 30.55 -18.07
CA LYS A 272 1.89 29.38 -17.45
C LYS A 272 2.22 29.61 -15.95
N ASN A 273 2.23 30.85 -15.52
CA ASN A 273 2.65 31.27 -14.18
C ASN A 273 1.48 31.12 -13.19
N GLY A 274 1.82 30.82 -11.96
CA GLY A 274 0.88 30.71 -10.87
C GLY A 274 1.59 30.60 -9.53
N TYR A 275 0.82 30.62 -8.48
CA TYR A 275 1.30 30.38 -7.12
C TYR A 275 0.30 29.51 -6.38
N ILE A 276 0.80 28.79 -5.40
CA ILE A 276 -0.04 28.01 -4.48
C ILE A 276 -0.13 28.79 -3.18
N TRP A 277 -1.36 29.12 -2.81
CA TRP A 277 -1.66 29.76 -1.54
C TRP A 277 -2.35 28.76 -0.62
N HIS A 278 -1.74 28.43 0.50
CA HIS A 278 -2.38 27.66 1.57
C HIS A 278 -1.84 28.10 2.93
N THR A 279 -2.67 27.91 3.96
CA THR A 279 -2.26 28.04 5.37
C THR A 279 -1.94 26.66 5.92
N THR A 280 -0.90 26.56 6.71
CA THR A 280 -0.52 25.31 7.42
C THR A 280 -1.30 25.17 8.73
#